data_f3d6a67cbbc4c767bccd000f22d02bce
#
_entry.id   f3d6a67cbbc4c767bccd000f22d02bce
#
_cell.length_a   1.000
_cell.length_b   1.000
_cell.length_c   1.000
_cell.angle_alpha   90.00
_cell.angle_beta   90.00
_cell.angle_gamma   90.00
#
_symmetry.space_group_name_H-M   'P 1'
#
loop_
_entity.id
_entity.type
_entity.pdbx_description
1 polymer ?
#
loop_
_entity_poly.entity_id
_entity_poly.type
_entity_poly.pdbx_seq_one_letter_code
_entity_poly.pdbx_strand_id
1 'polypeptide(L)'
;MDRYVLRGGERGADRLGLLADADGGATSAFWDRAGLAGGAHCLDLGCGPGAVTVALARRVGPAGTVLAVDRDDVAIELAKRRMAAAGISNVSYAVADAYDFVATDEFDFAYSRLLLHHLSRPAEVLQRMWEAVRPGGVIAVDDVDFDGAFCHPPDDGFSFWRDRYAQVVRHHGGDPTLGRTLV
;
A
#
# COMPACT_ATOMS: atom_id res chain seq x y z
N MET A 1 -11.50 -13.62 8.64
CA MET A 1 -11.54 -12.77 7.45
C MET A 1 -11.44 -11.33 7.93
N ASP A 2 -10.26 -10.75 7.74
CA ASP A 2 -9.96 -9.39 8.23
C ASP A 2 -10.84 -8.39 7.49
N ARG A 3 -11.54 -7.54 8.22
CA ARG A 3 -12.42 -6.52 7.63
C ARG A 3 -11.64 -5.20 7.51
N TYR A 4 -11.63 -4.62 6.32
CA TYR A 4 -11.12 -3.28 6.13
C TYR A 4 -11.95 -2.26 6.94
N VAL A 5 -11.26 -1.47 7.74
CA VAL A 5 -11.86 -0.60 8.77
C VAL A 5 -12.59 0.61 8.18
N LEU A 6 -12.15 1.08 7.03
CA LEU A 6 -12.65 2.30 6.41
C LEU A 6 -13.58 1.98 5.25
N ARG A 7 -14.56 2.86 5.00
CA ARG A 7 -15.42 2.71 3.81
C ARG A 7 -14.57 2.79 2.55
N GLY A 8 -14.63 1.75 1.73
CA GLY A 8 -14.11 1.72 0.36
C GLY A 8 -14.94 2.59 -0.60
N GLY A 9 -14.87 2.30 -1.91
CA GLY A 9 -15.57 3.01 -2.96
C GLY A 9 -14.96 4.39 -3.27
N GLU A 10 -15.69 5.24 -4.00
CA GLU A 10 -15.20 6.52 -4.52
C GLU A 10 -14.69 7.46 -3.40
N ARG A 11 -15.44 7.63 -2.31
CA ARG A 11 -15.00 8.48 -1.18
C ARG A 11 -13.74 7.97 -0.50
N GLY A 12 -13.56 6.65 -0.44
CA GLY A 12 -12.32 6.04 0.05
C GLY A 12 -11.15 6.31 -0.90
N ALA A 13 -11.42 6.23 -2.21
CA ALA A 13 -10.43 6.52 -3.24
C ALA A 13 -9.96 7.98 -3.23
N ASP A 14 -10.87 8.94 -3.03
CA ASP A 14 -10.53 10.36 -2.92
C ASP A 14 -9.62 10.63 -1.72
N ARG A 15 -9.96 10.06 -0.55
CA ARG A 15 -9.14 10.20 0.65
C ARG A 15 -7.73 9.63 0.46
N LEU A 16 -7.62 8.41 -0.10
CA LEU A 16 -6.32 7.78 -0.36
C LEU A 16 -5.53 8.55 -1.42
N GLY A 17 -6.20 9.18 -2.37
CA GLY A 17 -5.60 10.11 -3.32
C GLY A 17 -4.94 11.29 -2.62
N LEU A 18 -5.67 11.99 -1.74
CA LEU A 18 -5.15 13.11 -0.96
C LEU A 18 -3.94 12.71 -0.10
N LEU A 19 -3.98 11.55 0.54
CA LEU A 19 -2.84 11.04 1.31
C LEU A 19 -1.63 10.76 0.41
N ALA A 20 -1.85 10.15 -0.76
CA ALA A 20 -0.76 9.87 -1.70
C ALA A 20 -0.13 11.17 -2.23
N ASP A 21 -0.93 12.19 -2.50
CA ASP A 21 -0.44 13.51 -2.94
C ASP A 21 0.35 14.22 -1.83
N ALA A 22 -0.12 14.17 -0.58
CA ALA A 22 0.55 14.78 0.56
C ALA A 22 1.90 14.12 0.87
N ASP A 23 1.97 12.80 0.76
CA ASP A 23 3.17 12.02 1.10
C ASP A 23 4.06 11.72 -0.10
N GLY A 24 3.70 12.14 -1.31
CA GLY A 24 4.37 11.77 -2.56
C GLY A 24 5.88 12.04 -2.57
N GLY A 25 6.32 13.14 -1.95
CA GLY A 25 7.74 13.45 -1.80
C GLY A 25 8.47 12.49 -0.87
N ALA A 26 7.87 12.14 0.26
CA ALA A 26 8.43 11.20 1.23
C ALA A 26 8.48 9.78 0.66
N THR A 27 7.41 9.35 -0.02
CA THR A 27 7.34 8.05 -0.69
C THR A 27 8.40 7.92 -1.78
N SER A 28 8.60 8.94 -2.61
CA SER A 28 9.66 8.94 -3.64
C SER A 28 11.05 8.83 -3.02
N ALA A 29 11.34 9.62 -1.98
CA ALA A 29 12.61 9.56 -1.27
C ALA A 29 12.83 8.21 -0.57
N PHE A 30 11.77 7.56 -0.10
CA PHE A 30 11.83 6.21 0.46
C PHE A 30 12.21 5.19 -0.62
N TRP A 31 11.59 5.23 -1.80
CA TRP A 31 11.93 4.35 -2.92
C TRP A 31 13.37 4.57 -3.42
N ASP A 32 13.85 5.82 -3.43
CA ASP A 32 15.25 6.12 -3.79
C ASP A 32 16.22 5.43 -2.82
N ARG A 33 15.96 5.51 -1.51
CA ARG A 33 16.78 4.83 -0.49
C ARG A 33 16.69 3.31 -0.59
N ALA A 34 15.52 2.79 -0.94
CA ALA A 34 15.28 1.37 -1.14
C ALA A 34 15.86 0.84 -2.48
N GLY A 35 16.40 1.71 -3.33
CA GLY A 35 17.05 1.33 -4.58
C GLY A 35 16.10 0.99 -5.72
N LEU A 36 14.86 1.50 -5.71
CA LEU A 36 13.93 1.29 -6.82
C LEU A 36 14.44 1.93 -8.10
N ALA A 37 14.79 1.10 -9.07
CA ALA A 37 15.34 1.52 -10.36
C ALA A 37 14.25 1.65 -11.44
N GLY A 38 14.55 2.46 -12.48
CA GLY A 38 13.78 2.44 -13.72
C GLY A 38 13.89 1.08 -14.42
N GLY A 39 12.81 0.62 -15.04
CA GLY A 39 12.75 -0.69 -15.68
C GLY A 39 12.43 -1.87 -14.74
N ALA A 40 12.28 -1.63 -13.44
CA ALA A 40 12.00 -2.67 -12.46
C ALA A 40 10.62 -3.32 -12.67
N HIS A 41 10.54 -4.61 -12.40
CA HIS A 41 9.28 -5.36 -12.25
C HIS A 41 8.82 -5.28 -10.80
N CYS A 42 7.69 -4.64 -10.56
CA CYS A 42 7.21 -4.34 -9.22
C CYS A 42 5.91 -5.05 -8.87
N LEU A 43 5.78 -5.41 -7.59
CA LEU A 43 4.52 -5.79 -6.96
C LEU A 43 4.05 -4.63 -6.08
N ASP A 44 2.78 -4.22 -6.24
CA ASP A 44 2.06 -3.31 -5.33
C ASP A 44 0.97 -4.11 -4.60
N LEU A 45 1.28 -4.61 -3.40
CA LEU A 45 0.40 -5.49 -2.64
C LEU A 45 -0.47 -4.69 -1.68
N GLY A 46 -1.79 -4.78 -1.85
CA GLY A 46 -2.76 -3.92 -1.19
C GLY A 46 -2.87 -2.56 -1.88
N CYS A 47 -2.87 -2.56 -3.22
CA CYS A 47 -2.83 -1.35 -4.03
C CYS A 47 -4.04 -0.42 -3.86
N GLY A 48 -5.16 -0.94 -3.32
CA GLY A 48 -6.40 -0.19 -3.19
C GLY A 48 -6.84 0.42 -4.53
N PRO A 49 -7.35 1.67 -4.54
CA PRO A 49 -7.77 2.36 -5.76
C PRO A 49 -6.60 2.91 -6.59
N GLY A 50 -5.37 2.42 -6.39
CA GLY A 50 -4.21 2.68 -7.24
C GLY A 50 -3.57 4.06 -7.12
N ALA A 51 -3.74 4.76 -5.99
CA ALA A 51 -3.16 6.10 -5.81
C ALA A 51 -1.63 6.07 -5.87
N VAL A 52 -1.02 5.11 -5.18
CA VAL A 52 0.44 4.91 -5.17
C VAL A 52 0.90 4.17 -6.42
N THR A 53 0.09 3.24 -6.93
CA THR A 53 0.38 2.48 -8.17
C THR A 53 0.72 3.40 -9.34
N VAL A 54 0.01 4.55 -9.48
CA VAL A 54 0.32 5.57 -10.51
C VAL A 54 1.76 6.07 -10.40
N ALA A 55 2.16 6.43 -9.18
CA ALA A 55 3.50 6.95 -8.94
C ALA A 55 4.57 5.86 -9.17
N LEU A 56 4.29 4.63 -8.72
CA LEU A 56 5.18 3.48 -8.92
C LEU A 56 5.36 3.16 -10.41
N ALA A 57 4.26 3.10 -11.17
CA ALA A 57 4.29 2.83 -12.61
C ALA A 57 5.06 3.92 -13.40
N ARG A 58 4.89 5.19 -13.02
CA ARG A 58 5.68 6.30 -13.60
C ARG A 58 7.15 6.20 -13.24
N ARG A 59 7.46 5.81 -12.02
CA ARG A 59 8.84 5.68 -11.52
C ARG A 59 9.62 4.62 -12.28
N VAL A 60 9.02 3.43 -12.48
CA VAL A 60 9.69 2.36 -13.23
C VAL A 60 9.71 2.62 -14.75
N GLY A 61 8.82 3.47 -15.24
CA GLY A 61 8.77 3.89 -16.64
C GLY A 61 8.32 2.77 -17.60
N PRO A 62 8.38 3.02 -18.91
CA PRO A 62 7.80 2.12 -19.92
C PRO A 62 8.55 0.78 -20.07
N ALA A 63 9.79 0.68 -19.60
CA ALA A 63 10.56 -0.56 -19.59
C ALA A 63 10.29 -1.42 -18.34
N GLY A 64 9.67 -0.86 -17.31
CA GLY A 64 9.25 -1.58 -16.10
C GLY A 64 7.77 -1.92 -16.11
N THR A 65 7.37 -2.78 -15.18
CA THR A 65 5.97 -3.19 -15.01
C THR A 65 5.55 -3.16 -13.56
N VAL A 66 4.25 -3.02 -13.29
CA VAL A 66 3.68 -3.14 -11.96
C VAL A 66 2.55 -4.16 -11.99
N LEU A 67 2.57 -5.14 -11.08
CA LEU A 67 1.41 -5.94 -10.75
C LEU A 67 0.75 -5.33 -9.51
N ALA A 68 -0.47 -4.81 -9.68
CA ALA A 68 -1.28 -4.23 -8.61
C ALA A 68 -2.27 -5.28 -8.08
N VAL A 69 -2.18 -5.61 -6.80
CA VAL A 69 -2.97 -6.65 -6.15
C VAL A 69 -3.78 -6.05 -5.02
N ASP A 70 -5.07 -6.31 -4.99
CA ASP A 70 -5.97 -6.03 -3.87
C ASP A 70 -7.07 -7.08 -3.80
N ARG A 71 -7.63 -7.31 -2.62
CA ARG A 71 -8.76 -8.24 -2.46
C ARG A 71 -10.10 -7.64 -2.85
N ASP A 72 -10.21 -6.31 -2.90
CA ASP A 72 -11.44 -5.57 -3.24
C ASP A 72 -11.48 -5.34 -4.76
N ASP A 73 -12.35 -6.05 -5.44
CA ASP A 73 -12.57 -5.93 -6.89
C ASP A 73 -13.04 -4.52 -7.29
N VAL A 74 -13.81 -3.84 -6.43
CA VAL A 74 -14.20 -2.43 -6.65
C VAL A 74 -12.99 -1.52 -6.62
N ALA A 75 -12.04 -1.74 -5.69
CA ALA A 75 -10.80 -0.98 -5.63
C ALA A 75 -9.95 -1.21 -6.89
N ILE A 76 -9.85 -2.45 -7.37
CA ILE A 76 -9.15 -2.79 -8.62
C ILE A 76 -9.78 -2.07 -9.83
N GLU A 77 -11.11 -2.04 -9.94
CA GLU A 77 -11.77 -1.31 -11.03
C GLU A 77 -11.53 0.21 -10.96
N LEU A 78 -11.47 0.78 -9.77
CA LEU A 78 -11.08 2.19 -9.58
C LEU A 78 -9.61 2.43 -9.95
N ALA A 79 -8.71 1.49 -9.60
CA ALA A 79 -7.30 1.54 -10.00
C ALA A 79 -7.14 1.54 -11.53
N LYS A 80 -7.84 0.64 -12.23
CA LYS A 80 -7.85 0.58 -13.70
C LYS A 80 -8.28 1.91 -14.34
N ARG A 81 -9.39 2.49 -13.84
CA ARG A 81 -9.88 3.80 -14.31
C ARG A 81 -8.86 4.90 -14.08
N ARG A 82 -8.20 4.90 -12.93
CA ARG A 82 -7.15 5.87 -12.58
C ARG A 82 -5.95 5.76 -13.50
N MET A 83 -5.48 4.54 -13.80
CA MET A 83 -4.38 4.32 -14.74
C MET A 83 -4.74 4.79 -16.15
N ALA A 84 -5.94 4.44 -16.63
CA ALA A 84 -6.42 4.89 -17.93
C ALA A 84 -6.47 6.43 -18.03
N ALA A 85 -7.01 7.10 -17.01
CA ALA A 85 -7.05 8.57 -16.94
C ALA A 85 -5.65 9.21 -16.89
N ALA A 86 -4.67 8.50 -16.31
CA ALA A 86 -3.27 8.95 -16.23
C ALA A 86 -2.42 8.59 -17.47
N GLY A 87 -3.00 7.87 -18.47
CA GLY A 87 -2.29 7.40 -19.67
C GLY A 87 -1.22 6.34 -19.37
N ILE A 88 -1.41 5.54 -18.31
CA ILE A 88 -0.47 4.52 -17.85
C ILE A 88 -0.90 3.16 -18.39
N SER A 89 0.01 2.42 -19.02
CA SER A 89 -0.25 1.13 -19.66
C SER A 89 0.61 -0.03 -19.15
N ASN A 90 1.59 0.24 -18.29
CA ASN A 90 2.53 -0.76 -17.76
C ASN A 90 2.09 -1.35 -16.42
N VAL A 91 0.78 -1.41 -16.14
CA VAL A 91 0.19 -1.99 -14.92
C VAL A 91 -0.72 -3.14 -15.28
N SER A 92 -0.52 -4.28 -14.62
CA SER A 92 -1.44 -5.42 -14.60
C SER A 92 -2.12 -5.53 -13.23
N TYR A 93 -3.21 -6.32 -13.12
CA TYR A 93 -4.04 -6.36 -11.93
C TYR A 93 -4.42 -7.77 -11.56
N ALA A 94 -4.48 -8.05 -10.27
CA ALA A 94 -5.05 -9.27 -9.74
C ALA A 94 -5.97 -8.98 -8.54
N VAL A 95 -7.10 -9.66 -8.48
CA VAL A 95 -7.96 -9.67 -7.29
C VAL A 95 -7.56 -10.86 -6.45
N ALA A 96 -6.89 -10.62 -5.33
CA ALA A 96 -6.42 -11.67 -4.41
C ALA A 96 -6.29 -11.13 -2.98
N ASP A 97 -6.54 -12.00 -2.00
CA ASP A 97 -6.17 -11.71 -0.63
C ASP A 97 -4.64 -11.78 -0.47
N ALA A 98 -4.07 -10.84 0.28
CA ALA A 98 -2.62 -10.78 0.49
C ALA A 98 -2.04 -12.05 1.15
N TYR A 99 -2.84 -12.75 1.94
CA TYR A 99 -2.45 -14.04 2.53
C TYR A 99 -2.36 -15.19 1.51
N ASP A 100 -3.21 -15.13 0.48
CA ASP A 100 -3.33 -16.17 -0.54
C ASP A 100 -2.51 -15.85 -1.81
N PHE A 101 -1.91 -14.65 -1.86
CA PHE A 101 -1.06 -14.25 -2.98
C PHE A 101 0.19 -15.13 -3.04
N VAL A 102 0.46 -15.71 -4.21
CA VAL A 102 1.63 -16.56 -4.46
C VAL A 102 2.33 -16.10 -5.72
N ALA A 103 3.61 -15.79 -5.57
CA ALA A 103 4.57 -15.56 -6.65
C ALA A 103 5.94 -16.01 -6.15
N THR A 104 6.85 -16.40 -7.05
CA THR A 104 8.19 -16.88 -6.67
C THR A 104 9.22 -16.27 -7.59
N ASP A 105 10.18 -15.51 -7.02
CA ASP A 105 11.32 -14.92 -7.72
C ASP A 105 10.94 -14.09 -8.97
N GLU A 106 9.78 -13.42 -8.94
CA GLU A 106 9.24 -12.71 -10.10
C GLU A 106 9.58 -11.23 -10.12
N PHE A 107 9.68 -10.59 -8.93
CA PHE A 107 9.74 -9.14 -8.82
C PHE A 107 11.12 -8.64 -8.38
N ASP A 108 11.51 -7.48 -8.90
CA ASP A 108 12.69 -6.74 -8.44
C ASP A 108 12.38 -6.01 -7.13
N PHE A 109 11.12 -5.58 -6.97
CA PHE A 109 10.68 -4.73 -5.89
C PHE A 109 9.23 -5.06 -5.51
N ALA A 110 8.99 -5.44 -4.27
CA ALA A 110 7.65 -5.61 -3.72
C ALA A 110 7.35 -4.49 -2.73
N TYR A 111 6.27 -3.79 -2.96
CA TYR A 111 5.83 -2.65 -2.16
C TYR A 111 4.48 -2.90 -1.52
N SER A 112 4.32 -2.41 -0.29
CA SER A 112 3.04 -2.37 0.39
C SER A 112 2.93 -1.09 1.21
N ARG A 113 1.78 -0.42 1.13
CA ARG A 113 1.53 0.81 1.88
C ARG A 113 0.19 0.76 2.58
N LEU A 114 0.19 1.10 3.90
CA LEU A 114 -1.01 1.18 4.73
C LEU A 114 -1.87 -0.10 4.69
N LEU A 115 -1.23 -1.26 4.58
CA LEU A 115 -1.87 -2.57 4.54
C LEU A 115 -1.67 -3.35 5.84
N LEU A 116 -0.41 -3.49 6.26
CA LEU A 116 -0.04 -4.48 7.28
C LEU A 116 -0.67 -4.20 8.64
N HIS A 117 -0.86 -2.92 8.99
CA HIS A 117 -1.51 -2.56 10.26
C HIS A 117 -2.99 -3.02 10.35
N HIS A 118 -3.63 -3.33 9.22
CA HIS A 118 -4.98 -3.89 9.18
C HIS A 118 -5.03 -5.41 9.37
N LEU A 119 -3.88 -6.08 9.25
CA LEU A 119 -3.82 -7.54 9.18
C LEU A 119 -3.60 -8.16 10.57
N SER A 120 -4.24 -9.30 10.81
CA SER A 120 -4.07 -10.07 12.05
C SER A 120 -2.76 -10.88 12.07
N ARG A 121 -2.20 -11.17 10.89
CA ARG A 121 -0.98 -11.98 10.71
C ARG A 121 -0.03 -11.32 9.69
N PRO A 122 0.47 -10.09 9.96
CA PRO A 122 1.26 -9.34 8.97
C PRO A 122 2.56 -10.04 8.57
N ALA A 123 3.15 -10.84 9.46
CA ALA A 123 4.36 -11.61 9.16
C ALA A 123 4.16 -12.64 8.03
N GLU A 124 2.97 -13.23 7.89
CA GLU A 124 2.66 -14.14 6.78
C GLU A 124 2.66 -13.39 5.44
N VAL A 125 2.13 -12.17 5.41
CA VAL A 125 2.13 -11.35 4.19
C VAL A 125 3.54 -10.86 3.85
N LEU A 126 4.35 -10.50 4.85
CA LEU A 126 5.77 -10.20 4.62
C LEU A 126 6.52 -11.41 4.04
N GLN A 127 6.20 -12.61 4.50
CA GLN A 127 6.78 -13.85 3.94
C GLN A 127 6.36 -14.04 2.46
N ARG A 128 5.09 -13.77 2.11
CA ARG A 128 4.64 -13.80 0.72
C ARG A 128 5.37 -12.78 -0.15
N MET A 129 5.58 -11.56 0.35
CA MET A 129 6.37 -10.56 -0.36
C MET A 129 7.82 -10.98 -0.54
N TRP A 130 8.41 -11.63 0.48
CA TRP A 130 9.77 -12.16 0.41
C TRP A 130 9.90 -13.27 -0.65
N GLU A 131 8.96 -14.20 -0.71
CA GLU A 131 8.92 -15.26 -1.69
C GLU A 131 8.71 -14.75 -3.12
N ALA A 132 8.00 -13.62 -3.26
CA ALA A 132 7.69 -13.01 -4.55
C ALA A 132 8.88 -12.28 -5.18
N VAL A 133 9.83 -11.77 -4.39
CA VAL A 133 11.00 -11.06 -4.92
C VAL A 133 12.11 -12.05 -5.28
N ARG A 134 12.78 -11.76 -6.39
CA ARG A 134 13.95 -12.55 -6.83
C ARG A 134 15.15 -12.36 -5.89
N PRO A 135 16.14 -13.26 -5.92
CA PRO A 135 17.40 -13.05 -5.19
C PRO A 135 18.03 -11.69 -5.53
N GLY A 136 18.27 -10.88 -4.49
CA GLY A 136 18.75 -9.50 -4.63
C GLY A 136 17.66 -8.46 -4.85
N GLY A 137 16.39 -8.87 -4.93
CA GLY A 137 15.24 -7.96 -4.93
C GLY A 137 14.97 -7.36 -3.55
N VAL A 138 14.06 -6.41 -3.49
CA VAL A 138 13.78 -5.62 -2.28
C VAL A 138 12.31 -5.70 -1.92
N ILE A 139 12.00 -5.90 -0.65
CA ILE A 139 10.68 -5.62 -0.07
C ILE A 139 10.73 -4.27 0.64
N ALA A 140 9.76 -3.43 0.38
CA ALA A 140 9.62 -2.11 0.97
C ALA A 140 8.21 -1.94 1.55
N VAL A 141 8.13 -1.58 2.80
CA VAL A 141 6.85 -1.39 3.51
C VAL A 141 6.79 0.01 4.09
N ASP A 142 5.67 0.66 3.86
CA ASP A 142 5.34 1.98 4.39
C ASP A 142 4.03 1.87 5.17
N ASP A 143 4.11 1.94 6.50
CA ASP A 143 2.93 1.77 7.35
C ASP A 143 2.92 2.75 8.52
N VAL A 144 1.77 2.91 9.15
CA VAL A 144 1.52 3.94 10.15
C VAL A 144 1.87 3.51 11.57
N ASP A 145 2.24 4.51 12.37
CA ASP A 145 2.23 4.47 13.82
C ASP A 145 1.24 5.53 14.34
N PHE A 146 0.02 5.11 14.67
CA PHE A 146 -1.02 6.04 15.12
C PHE A 146 -0.76 6.63 16.49
N ASP A 147 0.04 6.01 17.36
CA ASP A 147 0.42 6.62 18.63
C ASP A 147 1.36 7.82 18.43
N GLY A 148 2.14 7.82 17.34
CA GLY A 148 2.98 8.94 16.93
C GLY A 148 2.24 10.02 16.14
N ALA A 149 0.98 9.79 15.75
CA ALA A 149 0.22 10.75 14.95
C ALA A 149 -0.25 11.94 15.78
N PHE A 150 0.03 13.14 15.31
CA PHE A 150 -0.40 14.39 15.93
C PHE A 150 -0.89 15.40 14.88
N CYS A 151 -1.66 16.40 15.31
CA CYS A 151 -1.95 17.55 14.49
C CYS A 151 -1.57 18.86 15.21
N HIS A 152 -1.25 19.88 14.44
CA HIS A 152 -0.97 21.21 14.98
C HIS A 152 -1.74 22.28 14.18
N PRO A 153 -2.51 23.19 14.83
CA PRO A 153 -2.74 23.21 16.28
C PRO A 153 -3.48 21.96 16.77
N PRO A 154 -3.40 21.62 18.07
CA PRO A 154 -4.13 20.48 18.63
C PRO A 154 -5.63 20.58 18.38
N ASP A 155 -6.26 19.46 18.02
CA ASP A 155 -7.68 19.36 17.70
C ASP A 155 -8.29 18.10 18.34
N ASP A 156 -9.40 18.30 19.09
CA ASP A 156 -10.07 17.22 19.80
C ASP A 156 -10.74 16.24 18.82
N GLY A 157 -11.21 16.72 17.67
CA GLY A 157 -11.79 15.89 16.62
C GLY A 157 -10.76 14.95 16.01
N PHE A 158 -9.53 15.45 15.77
CA PHE A 158 -8.43 14.61 15.32
C PHE A 158 -8.08 13.53 16.35
N SER A 159 -7.94 13.91 17.62
CA SER A 159 -7.63 12.97 18.71
C SER A 159 -8.72 11.91 18.86
N PHE A 160 -9.98 12.31 18.83
CA PHE A 160 -11.13 11.42 18.87
C PHE A 160 -11.11 10.43 17.67
N TRP A 161 -10.89 10.94 16.45
CA TRP A 161 -10.82 10.12 15.25
C TRP A 161 -9.68 9.10 15.32
N ARG A 162 -8.47 9.53 15.69
CA ARG A 162 -7.29 8.67 15.84
C ARG A 162 -7.56 7.52 16.81
N ASP A 163 -8.08 7.84 17.99
CA ASP A 163 -8.32 6.85 19.04
C ASP A 163 -9.42 5.84 18.62
N ARG A 164 -10.47 6.31 17.95
CA ARG A 164 -11.52 5.43 17.41
C ARG A 164 -11.01 4.55 16.29
N TYR A 165 -10.23 5.11 15.39
CA TYR A 165 -9.60 4.34 14.33
C TYR A 165 -8.73 3.22 14.90
N ALA A 166 -7.84 3.54 15.84
CA ALA A 166 -6.99 2.56 16.51
C ALA A 166 -7.79 1.46 17.23
N GLN A 167 -8.90 1.81 17.89
CA GLN A 167 -9.79 0.82 18.51
C GLN A 167 -10.39 -0.14 17.48
N VAL A 168 -10.85 0.38 16.33
CA VAL A 168 -11.45 -0.45 15.28
C VAL A 168 -10.41 -1.35 14.63
N VAL A 169 -9.18 -0.87 14.38
CA VAL A 169 -8.07 -1.70 13.89
C VAL A 169 -7.81 -2.86 14.83
N ARG A 170 -7.66 -2.59 16.13
CA ARG A 170 -7.45 -3.64 17.16
C ARG A 170 -8.63 -4.62 17.25
N HIS A 171 -9.86 -4.13 17.12
CA HIS A 171 -11.05 -4.97 17.14
C HIS A 171 -11.06 -5.99 15.97
N HIS A 172 -10.46 -5.64 14.84
CA HIS A 172 -10.30 -6.52 13.68
C HIS A 172 -9.01 -7.35 13.70
N GLY A 173 -8.24 -7.30 14.78
CA GLY A 173 -7.03 -8.09 14.96
C GLY A 173 -5.77 -7.44 14.39
N GLY A 174 -5.85 -6.22 13.88
CA GLY A 174 -4.70 -5.46 13.39
C GLY A 174 -3.96 -4.71 14.50
N ASP A 175 -2.82 -4.11 14.15
CA ASP A 175 -2.00 -3.29 15.03
C ASP A 175 -1.84 -1.85 14.49
N PRO A 176 -2.52 -0.85 15.08
CA PRO A 176 -2.43 0.54 14.62
C PRO A 176 -1.05 1.19 14.88
N THR A 177 -0.14 0.48 15.55
CA THR A 177 1.21 0.95 15.86
C THR A 177 2.30 0.18 15.12
N LEU A 178 1.92 -0.66 14.16
CA LEU A 178 2.83 -1.55 13.44
C LEU A 178 4.02 -0.81 12.82
N GLY A 179 3.81 0.41 12.31
CA GLY A 179 4.85 1.19 11.64
C GLY A 179 6.13 1.34 12.45
N ARG A 180 6.04 1.45 13.79
CA ARG A 180 7.23 1.55 14.66
C ARG A 180 8.06 0.28 14.76
N THR A 181 7.52 -0.86 14.32
CA THR A 181 8.20 -2.17 14.38
C THR A 181 8.88 -2.55 13.07
N LEU A 182 8.73 -1.72 12.03
CA LEU A 182 9.26 -1.95 10.67
C LEU A 182 10.66 -1.37 10.47
N VAL A 183 11.44 -1.14 11.53
CA VAL A 183 12.79 -0.57 11.54
C VAL A 183 13.85 -1.63 11.83
#